data_6f3569e2fe1469d32e81d04d7dd5c763
#
_entry.id   6f3569e2fe1469d32e81d04d7dd5c763
#
_cell.length_a   1.000
_cell.length_b   1.000
_cell.length_c   1.000
_cell.angle_alpha   90.00
_cell.angle_beta   90.00
_cell.angle_gamma   90.00
#
_symmetry.space_group_name_H-M   'P 1'
#
loop_
_entity.id
_entity.type
_entity.pdbx_description
1 polymer ?
#
loop_
_entity_poly.entity_id
_entity_poly.type
_entity_poly.pdbx_seq_one_letter_code
_entity_poly.pdbx_strand_id
1 'polypeptide(L)'
;MIIGEAPGRDEDIAGKPFVGRAGQLLDKMMAAIELTEEQFYITNVVNWRPPQNRNPKPGEIEICRPFLNRHIELVSPKYILIVGGVSLTALTGLTGIMKNRGQWQTLSIAGQDIPALPIYHPAFLLRQPALKKEAWRDLLDLRQKLKQTPS
;
A
#
# COMPACT_ATOMS: atom_id res chain seq x y z
N MET A 1 8.03 -1.05 -2.71
CA MET A 1 7.54 -0.86 -1.32
C MET A 1 6.03 -0.82 -1.31
N ILE A 2 5.38 -1.49 -0.37
CA ILE A 2 3.93 -1.54 -0.25
C ILE A 2 3.53 -0.74 0.98
N ILE A 3 2.64 0.24 0.82
CA ILE A 3 2.21 1.11 1.91
C ILE A 3 0.69 1.01 2.08
N GLY A 4 0.28 0.41 3.19
CA GLY A 4 -1.12 0.28 3.59
C GLY A 4 -1.56 1.38 4.55
N GLU A 5 -2.67 1.14 5.24
CA GLU A 5 -3.35 2.15 6.05
C GLU A 5 -2.90 2.11 7.51
N ALA A 6 -3.36 1.13 8.26
CA ALA A 6 -3.06 0.96 9.68
C ALA A 6 -3.15 -0.51 10.07
N PRO A 7 -2.48 -0.94 11.15
CA PRO A 7 -2.63 -2.31 11.65
C PRO A 7 -4.06 -2.59 12.11
N GLY A 8 -4.54 -3.79 11.82
CA GLY A 8 -5.77 -4.32 12.41
C GLY A 8 -5.47 -5.13 13.67
N ARG A 9 -6.48 -5.90 14.13
CA ARG A 9 -6.33 -6.72 15.35
C ARG A 9 -5.21 -7.75 15.24
N ASP A 10 -5.17 -8.49 14.14
CA ASP A 10 -4.17 -9.56 13.97
C ASP A 10 -2.77 -8.99 13.85
N GLU A 11 -2.62 -7.86 13.18
CA GLU A 11 -1.35 -7.15 13.04
C GLU A 11 -0.88 -6.60 14.39
N ASP A 12 -1.80 -6.07 15.19
CA ASP A 12 -1.50 -5.55 16.52
C ASP A 12 -0.99 -6.67 17.45
N ILE A 13 -1.62 -7.85 17.40
CA ILE A 13 -1.21 -9.02 18.17
C ILE A 13 0.15 -9.55 17.70
N ALA A 14 0.36 -9.66 16.40
CA ALA A 14 1.58 -10.27 15.82
C ALA A 14 2.77 -9.31 15.77
N GLY A 15 2.53 -8.01 15.86
CA GLY A 15 3.57 -6.99 15.69
C GLY A 15 4.10 -6.87 14.26
N LYS A 16 3.33 -7.33 13.26
CA LYS A 16 3.71 -7.32 11.85
C LYS A 16 2.57 -6.77 10.99
N PRO A 17 2.86 -6.05 9.88
CA PRO A 17 1.82 -5.60 8.97
C PRO A 17 1.26 -6.76 8.13
N PHE A 18 -0.01 -6.65 7.79
CA PHE A 18 -0.68 -7.54 6.82
C PHE A 18 -0.56 -9.04 7.13
N VAL A 19 -0.95 -9.46 8.34
CA VAL A 19 -0.95 -10.89 8.74
C VAL A 19 -2.35 -11.51 8.79
N GLY A 20 -3.43 -10.71 8.79
CA GLY A 20 -4.81 -11.19 8.80
C GLY A 20 -5.29 -11.63 7.41
N ARG A 21 -6.63 -11.77 7.26
CA ARG A 21 -7.24 -12.21 5.98
C ARG A 21 -6.89 -11.30 4.81
N ALA A 22 -6.91 -9.98 5.03
CA ALA A 22 -6.51 -9.00 4.02
C ALA A 22 -5.03 -9.18 3.64
N GLY A 23 -4.18 -9.45 4.61
CA GLY A 23 -2.75 -9.71 4.38
C GLY A 23 -2.52 -10.98 3.59
N GLN A 24 -3.28 -12.03 3.88
CA GLN A 24 -3.21 -13.28 3.11
C GLN A 24 -3.61 -13.06 1.64
N LEU A 25 -4.64 -12.24 1.40
CA LEU A 25 -5.01 -11.88 0.04
C LEU A 25 -3.91 -11.06 -0.65
N LEU A 26 -3.30 -10.11 0.05
CA LEU A 26 -2.18 -9.34 -0.48
C LEU A 26 -1.02 -10.26 -0.88
N ASP A 27 -0.68 -11.25 -0.05
CA ASP A 27 0.35 -12.23 -0.38
C ASP A 27 0.04 -12.97 -1.68
N LYS A 28 -1.21 -13.38 -1.85
CA LYS A 28 -1.66 -14.05 -3.08
C LYS A 28 -1.59 -13.12 -4.29
N MET A 29 -1.94 -11.84 -4.09
CA MET A 29 -1.85 -10.83 -5.15
C MET A 29 -0.40 -10.65 -5.60
N MET A 30 0.53 -10.55 -4.66
CA MET A 30 1.95 -10.43 -4.99
C MET A 30 2.50 -11.70 -5.65
N ALA A 31 2.15 -12.87 -5.13
CA ALA A 31 2.55 -14.14 -5.73
C ALA A 31 2.03 -14.28 -7.16
N ALA A 32 0.83 -13.78 -7.45
CA ALA A 32 0.24 -13.84 -8.80
C ALA A 32 1.04 -13.04 -9.84
N ILE A 33 1.79 -12.04 -9.41
CA ILE A 33 2.70 -11.28 -10.29
C ILE A 33 4.18 -11.66 -10.06
N GLU A 34 4.39 -12.83 -9.47
CA GLU A 34 5.72 -13.42 -9.30
C GLU A 34 6.64 -12.66 -8.37
N LEU A 35 6.07 -11.95 -7.38
CA LEU A 35 6.84 -11.30 -6.32
C LEU A 35 6.83 -12.14 -5.06
N THR A 36 8.02 -12.36 -4.49
CA THR A 36 8.20 -13.04 -3.19
C THR A 36 8.36 -12.01 -2.08
N GLU A 37 8.17 -12.43 -0.83
CA GLU A 37 8.32 -11.54 0.34
C GLU A 37 9.68 -10.84 0.41
N GLU A 38 10.71 -11.44 -0.14
CA GLU A 38 12.07 -10.88 -0.16
C GLU A 38 12.21 -9.69 -1.12
N GLN A 39 11.28 -9.55 -2.05
CA GLN A 39 11.34 -8.54 -3.12
C GLN A 39 10.57 -7.28 -2.79
N PHE A 40 9.83 -7.25 -1.68
CA PHE A 40 9.07 -6.07 -1.28
C PHE A 40 9.13 -5.84 0.22
N TYR A 41 9.00 -4.58 0.61
CA TYR A 41 8.92 -4.14 1.99
C TYR A 41 7.52 -3.57 2.23
N ILE A 42 6.87 -4.00 3.32
CA ILE A 42 5.50 -3.59 3.64
C ILE A 42 5.52 -2.71 4.89
N THR A 43 4.80 -1.60 4.84
CA THR A 43 4.53 -0.76 6.00
C THR A 43 3.13 -0.15 5.90
N ASN A 44 2.75 0.68 6.87
CA ASN A 44 1.50 1.42 6.90
C ASN A 44 1.75 2.90 7.12
N VAL A 45 0.77 3.75 6.77
CA VAL A 45 0.86 5.19 7.02
C VAL A 45 0.76 5.50 8.52
N VAL A 46 0.10 4.65 9.29
CA VAL A 46 0.01 4.75 10.76
C VAL A 46 0.57 3.48 11.38
N ASN A 47 1.39 3.63 12.43
CA ASN A 47 2.14 2.52 13.01
C ASN A 47 1.39 1.76 14.11
N TRP A 48 0.28 2.30 14.61
CA TRP A 48 -0.53 1.66 15.65
C TRP A 48 -1.96 1.43 15.18
N ARG A 49 -2.65 0.51 15.86
CA ARG A 49 -4.05 0.20 15.57
C ARG A 49 -4.95 1.30 16.13
N PRO A 50 -5.76 1.97 15.27
CA PRO A 50 -6.75 2.91 15.77
C PRO A 50 -7.82 2.21 16.62
N PRO A 51 -8.38 2.88 17.66
CA PRO A 51 -9.45 2.31 18.46
C PRO A 51 -10.63 1.82 17.60
N GLN A 52 -11.16 0.65 17.93
CA GLN A 52 -12.33 0.06 17.24
C GLN A 52 -12.11 -0.18 15.74
N ASN A 53 -10.86 -0.35 15.30
CA ASN A 53 -10.51 -0.53 13.88
C ASN A 53 -11.01 0.60 12.96
N ARG A 54 -11.26 1.79 13.50
CA ARG A 54 -11.64 2.94 12.66
C ARG A 54 -10.49 3.36 11.74
N ASN A 55 -10.81 4.11 10.71
CA ASN A 55 -9.78 4.71 9.87
C ASN A 55 -8.92 5.70 10.68
N PRO A 56 -7.63 5.80 10.38
CA PRO A 56 -6.77 6.82 11.00
C PRO A 56 -7.30 8.23 10.74
N LYS A 57 -7.21 9.05 11.78
CA LYS A 57 -7.51 10.49 11.66
C LYS A 57 -6.35 11.22 11.01
N PRO A 58 -6.59 12.36 10.34
CA PRO A 58 -5.51 13.15 9.73
C PRO A 58 -4.38 13.50 10.69
N GLY A 59 -4.69 13.83 11.94
CA GLY A 59 -3.67 14.13 12.96
C GLY A 59 -2.81 12.92 13.30
N GLU A 60 -3.36 11.72 13.33
CA GLU A 60 -2.61 10.49 13.55
C GLU A 60 -1.65 10.20 12.41
N ILE A 61 -2.08 10.44 11.17
CA ILE A 61 -1.26 10.30 9.98
C ILE A 61 -0.09 11.29 10.03
N GLU A 62 -0.35 12.54 10.40
CA GLU A 62 0.69 13.57 10.48
C GLU A 62 1.75 13.26 11.55
N ILE A 63 1.35 12.68 12.68
CA ILE A 63 2.30 12.24 13.71
C ILE A 63 3.24 11.16 13.18
N CYS A 64 2.72 10.24 12.35
CA CYS A 64 3.51 9.15 11.79
C CYS A 64 4.30 9.53 10.52
N ARG A 65 3.96 10.63 9.87
CA ARG A 65 4.55 11.03 8.59
C ARG A 65 6.08 11.10 8.58
N PRO A 66 6.75 11.68 9.60
CA PRO A 66 8.22 11.71 9.61
C PRO A 66 8.84 10.31 9.62
N PHE A 67 8.21 9.35 10.31
CA PHE A 67 8.67 7.96 10.35
C PHE A 67 8.46 7.28 9.00
N LEU A 68 7.31 7.50 8.38
CA LEU A 68 7.02 6.95 7.05
C LEU A 68 8.00 7.49 6.01
N ASN A 69 8.24 8.79 5.99
CA ASN A 69 9.18 9.42 5.06
C ASN A 69 10.59 8.86 5.26
N ARG A 70 11.00 8.65 6.50
CA ARG A 70 12.32 8.06 6.80
C ARG A 70 12.39 6.60 6.34
N HIS A 71 11.33 5.82 6.53
CA HIS A 71 11.25 4.45 6.01
C HIS A 71 11.43 4.43 4.48
N ILE A 72 10.71 5.29 3.77
CA ILE A 72 10.81 5.38 2.31
C ILE A 72 12.23 5.77 1.88
N GLU A 73 12.82 6.75 2.55
CA GLU A 73 14.19 7.17 2.28
C GLU A 73 15.19 6.01 2.46
N LEU A 74 15.08 5.27 3.57
CA LEU A 74 15.99 4.16 3.89
C LEU A 74 15.80 2.96 2.95
N VAL A 75 14.57 2.63 2.60
CA VAL A 75 14.27 1.54 1.66
C VAL A 75 14.67 1.93 0.23
N SER A 76 14.55 3.21 -0.11
CA SER A 76 14.85 3.74 -1.44
C SER A 76 14.19 2.91 -2.55
N PRO A 77 12.85 2.74 -2.51
CA PRO A 77 12.17 1.85 -3.45
C PRO A 77 12.15 2.43 -4.86
N LYS A 78 12.16 1.57 -5.86
CA LYS A 78 11.96 1.97 -7.25
C LYS A 78 10.49 2.30 -7.53
N TYR A 79 9.56 1.60 -6.87
CA TYR A 79 8.13 1.78 -7.00
C TYR A 79 7.46 1.68 -5.65
N ILE A 80 6.36 2.41 -5.49
CA ILE A 80 5.50 2.33 -4.31
C ILE A 80 4.13 1.83 -4.76
N LEU A 81 3.60 0.83 -4.06
CA LEU A 81 2.23 0.38 -4.21
C LEU A 81 1.41 1.01 -3.08
N ILE A 82 0.47 1.86 -3.45
CA ILE A 82 -0.39 2.58 -2.51
C ILE A 82 -1.66 1.75 -2.30
N VAL A 83 -1.84 1.20 -1.10
CA VAL A 83 -2.90 0.23 -0.82
C VAL A 83 -4.03 0.90 -0.05
N GLY A 84 -5.10 1.24 -0.77
CA GLY A 84 -6.33 1.78 -0.20
C GLY A 84 -6.44 3.29 -0.19
N GLY A 85 -7.66 3.79 0.09
CA GLY A 85 -7.97 5.21 0.01
C GLY A 85 -7.31 6.07 1.06
N VAL A 86 -7.14 5.56 2.29
CA VAL A 86 -6.46 6.29 3.36
C VAL A 86 -4.99 6.50 3.01
N SER A 87 -4.32 5.45 2.52
CA SER A 87 -2.93 5.54 2.06
C SER A 87 -2.80 6.50 0.88
N LEU A 88 -3.74 6.46 -0.07
CA LEU A 88 -3.77 7.38 -1.20
C LEU A 88 -3.79 8.84 -0.74
N THR A 89 -4.73 9.18 0.14
CA THR A 89 -4.86 10.55 0.65
C THR A 89 -3.63 10.98 1.45
N ALA A 90 -3.11 10.09 2.30
CA ALA A 90 -1.94 10.37 3.11
C ALA A 90 -0.70 10.67 2.27
N LEU A 91 -0.52 9.95 1.17
CA LEU A 91 0.70 10.05 0.35
C LEU A 91 0.58 11.07 -0.78
N THR A 92 -0.61 11.25 -1.35
CA THR A 92 -0.80 12.09 -2.55
C THR A 92 -1.69 13.31 -2.34
N GLY A 93 -2.50 13.33 -1.30
CA GLY A 93 -3.57 14.32 -1.12
C GLY A 93 -4.82 14.07 -1.94
N LEU A 94 -4.81 13.08 -2.84
CA LEU A 94 -5.98 12.73 -3.65
C LEU A 94 -7.00 11.95 -2.82
N THR A 95 -8.26 12.05 -3.20
CA THR A 95 -9.36 11.30 -2.57
C THR A 95 -10.08 10.44 -3.59
N GLY A 96 -10.65 9.30 -3.13
CA GLY A 96 -11.42 8.41 -4.00
C GLY A 96 -10.57 7.36 -4.66
N ILE A 97 -10.41 6.21 -4.00
CA ILE A 97 -9.60 5.11 -4.54
C ILE A 97 -10.23 4.52 -5.82
N MET A 98 -11.55 4.50 -5.93
CA MET A 98 -12.22 3.92 -7.10
C MET A 98 -11.87 4.65 -8.40
N LYS A 99 -11.70 5.96 -8.33
CA LYS A 99 -11.35 6.76 -9.52
C LYS A 99 -9.84 6.92 -9.73
N ASN A 100 -9.03 6.64 -8.72
CA ASN A 100 -7.57 6.81 -8.79
C ASN A 100 -6.81 5.50 -8.89
N ARG A 101 -7.44 4.35 -8.59
CA ARG A 101 -6.77 3.08 -8.74
C ARG A 101 -6.26 2.88 -10.16
N GLY A 102 -5.11 2.30 -10.30
CA GLY A 102 -4.52 2.02 -11.61
C GLY A 102 -3.89 3.22 -12.32
N GLN A 103 -3.97 4.41 -11.74
CA GLN A 103 -3.39 5.62 -12.31
C GLN A 103 -2.08 5.96 -11.59
N TRP A 104 -0.98 5.85 -12.29
CA TRP A 104 0.34 6.13 -11.73
C TRP A 104 0.46 7.57 -11.24
N GLN A 105 1.02 7.71 -10.04
CA GLN A 105 1.35 8.98 -9.40
C GLN A 105 2.86 9.08 -9.28
N THR A 106 3.36 10.29 -9.01
CA THR A 106 4.76 10.50 -8.66
C THR A 106 4.83 11.08 -7.26
N LEU A 107 5.54 10.40 -6.36
CA LEU A 107 5.76 10.89 -4.99
C LEU A 107 7.16 11.49 -4.91
N SER A 108 7.23 12.74 -4.45
CA SER A 108 8.52 13.42 -4.20
C SER A 108 8.84 13.34 -2.72
N ILE A 109 9.74 12.45 -2.35
CA ILE A 109 10.11 12.18 -0.95
C ILE A 109 11.63 12.18 -0.84
N ALA A 110 12.16 12.94 0.11
CA ALA A 110 13.59 13.01 0.39
C ALA A 110 14.43 13.31 -0.86
N GLY A 111 13.92 14.18 -1.73
CA GLY A 111 14.62 14.57 -2.98
C GLY A 111 14.53 13.54 -4.10
N GLN A 112 13.76 12.48 -3.93
CA GLN A 112 13.55 11.43 -4.95
C GLN A 112 12.13 11.47 -5.48
N ASP A 113 11.98 11.32 -6.79
CA ASP A 113 10.69 11.15 -7.45
C ASP A 113 10.44 9.67 -7.66
N ILE A 114 9.42 9.14 -6.99
CA ILE A 114 9.14 7.70 -6.96
C ILE A 114 7.78 7.44 -7.62
N PRO A 115 7.72 6.64 -8.70
CA PRO A 115 6.44 6.24 -9.28
C PRO A 115 5.64 5.40 -8.30
N ALA A 116 4.37 5.71 -8.15
CA ALA A 116 3.48 5.06 -7.19
C ALA A 116 2.15 4.68 -7.84
N LEU A 117 1.70 3.46 -7.58
CA LEU A 117 0.45 2.94 -8.15
C LEU A 117 -0.58 2.72 -7.06
N PRO A 118 -1.70 3.47 -7.08
CA PRO A 118 -2.82 3.20 -6.19
C PRO A 118 -3.57 1.92 -6.60
N ILE A 119 -3.91 1.10 -5.62
CA ILE A 119 -4.75 -0.09 -5.80
C ILE A 119 -5.80 -0.18 -4.70
N TYR A 120 -6.83 -0.99 -4.93
CA TYR A 120 -7.80 -1.31 -3.88
C TYR A 120 -7.13 -1.99 -2.69
N HIS A 121 -7.60 -1.64 -1.49
CA HIS A 121 -7.18 -2.36 -0.29
C HIS A 121 -7.73 -3.81 -0.34
N PRO A 122 -6.91 -4.82 0.01
CA PRO A 122 -7.39 -6.21 0.01
C PRO A 122 -8.63 -6.45 0.85
N ALA A 123 -8.78 -5.76 1.99
CA ALA A 123 -9.99 -5.85 2.81
C ALA A 123 -11.25 -5.42 2.04
N PHE A 124 -11.13 -4.41 1.19
CA PHE A 124 -12.23 -3.98 0.32
C PHE A 124 -12.58 -5.06 -0.70
N LEU A 125 -11.60 -5.73 -1.28
CA LEU A 125 -11.81 -6.83 -2.23
C LEU A 125 -12.44 -8.05 -1.59
N LEU A 126 -12.20 -8.30 -0.30
CA LEU A 126 -12.89 -9.35 0.44
C LEU A 126 -14.38 -9.06 0.56
N ARG A 127 -14.77 -7.79 0.72
CA ARG A 127 -16.18 -7.36 0.76
C ARG A 127 -16.81 -7.24 -0.62
N GLN A 128 -16.03 -6.92 -1.64
CA GLN A 128 -16.46 -6.69 -3.01
C GLN A 128 -15.67 -7.55 -4.00
N PRO A 129 -15.88 -8.88 -4.00
CA PRO A 129 -15.05 -9.78 -4.83
C PRO A 129 -15.14 -9.52 -6.33
N ALA A 130 -16.24 -8.93 -6.80
CA ALA A 130 -16.40 -8.59 -8.21
C ALA A 130 -15.35 -7.59 -8.72
N LEU A 131 -14.75 -6.80 -7.82
CA LEU A 131 -13.74 -5.82 -8.18
C LEU A 131 -12.32 -6.42 -8.28
N LYS A 132 -12.14 -7.70 -7.98
CA LYS A 132 -10.84 -8.37 -8.10
C LYS A 132 -10.29 -8.31 -9.52
N LYS A 133 -11.15 -8.32 -10.54
CA LYS A 133 -10.70 -8.21 -11.93
C LYS A 133 -10.07 -6.85 -12.23
N GLU A 134 -10.56 -5.77 -11.63
CA GLU A 134 -9.93 -4.45 -11.74
C GLU A 134 -8.58 -4.41 -11.03
N ALA A 135 -8.54 -4.98 -9.82
CA ALA A 135 -7.29 -5.12 -9.07
C ALA A 135 -6.26 -5.93 -9.86
N TRP A 136 -6.70 -6.98 -10.55
CA TRP A 136 -5.84 -7.81 -11.40
C TRP A 136 -5.24 -6.99 -12.55
N ARG A 137 -6.02 -6.13 -13.19
CA ARG A 137 -5.50 -5.24 -14.24
C ARG A 137 -4.42 -4.32 -13.70
N ASP A 138 -4.62 -3.76 -12.50
CA ASP A 138 -3.64 -2.88 -11.86
C ASP A 138 -2.34 -3.64 -11.56
N LEU A 139 -2.44 -4.87 -11.07
CA LEU A 139 -1.29 -5.72 -10.80
C LEU A 139 -0.53 -6.12 -12.07
N LEU A 140 -1.23 -6.39 -13.16
CA LEU A 140 -0.59 -6.67 -14.44
C LEU A 140 0.19 -5.45 -14.96
N ASP A 141 -0.34 -4.26 -14.75
CA ASP A 141 0.35 -3.02 -15.09
C ASP A 141 1.63 -2.86 -14.26
N LEU A 142 1.55 -3.11 -12.95
CA LEU A 142 2.73 -3.13 -12.09
C LEU A 142 3.76 -4.15 -12.55
N ARG A 143 3.32 -5.37 -12.86
CA ARG A 143 4.20 -6.43 -13.34
C ARG A 143 4.94 -6.02 -14.60
N GLN A 144 4.24 -5.42 -15.54
CA GLN A 144 4.84 -4.94 -16.78
C GLN A 144 5.88 -3.85 -16.51
N LYS A 145 5.55 -2.92 -15.61
CA LYS A 145 6.48 -1.85 -15.21
C LYS A 145 7.75 -2.41 -14.58
N LEU A 146 7.61 -3.39 -13.71
CA LEU A 146 8.76 -4.06 -13.06
C LEU A 146 9.66 -4.76 -14.07
N LYS A 147 9.09 -5.38 -15.10
CA LYS A 147 9.87 -6.06 -16.16
C LYS A 147 10.64 -5.09 -17.05
N GLN A 148 10.15 -3.86 -17.20
CA GLN A 148 10.82 -2.82 -17.99
C GLN A 148 11.95 -2.15 -17.23
N THR A 149 12.03 -2.33 -15.92
CA THR A 149 13.02 -1.68 -15.07
C THR A 149 14.29 -2.52 -15.00
N PRO A 150 15.46 -1.96 -15.33
CA PRO A 150 16.73 -2.67 -15.19
C PRO A 150 16.97 -3.06 -13.73
N SER A 151 17.48 -4.24 -13.52
CA SER A 151 17.84 -4.72 -12.19
C SER A 151 19.10 -4.05 -11.65
#